data_64449caa018984bec0ca24d5b9478a5e
#
_entry.id   64449caa018984bec0ca24d5b9478a5e
#
_cell.length_a   1.000
_cell.length_b   1.000
_cell.length_c   1.000
_cell.angle_alpha   90.00
_cell.angle_beta   90.00
_cell.angle_gamma   90.00
#
_symmetry.space_group_name_H-M   'P 1'
#
loop_
_entity.id
_entity.type
_entity.pdbx_description
1 polymer ?
#
loop_
_entity_poly.entity_id
_entity_poly.type
_entity_poly.pdbx_seq_one_letter_code
_entity_poly.pdbx_strand_id
1 'polypeptide(L)'
;MGVIKAVILLVLGLLLLGGAGFGGWMIYNKYFVEHEESTPKKEEPPPKPPTGFVRMAPLVVPAIGTQKVEQFVTVVVTLEVVLDKVPYVQARQPLVYDRCLSTLYAAVDDRSVMTGNLVNIIAVKEKLASAAAKVVGEGVVQNVLVQVVTQRNL
;
A
#
# COMPACT_ATOMS: atom_id res chain seq x y z
N MET A 1 24.59 33.20 -66.85
CA MET A 1 23.44 32.73 -66.14
C MET A 1 23.67 31.44 -65.31
N GLY A 2 24.77 30.73 -65.46
CA GLY A 2 25.03 29.48 -64.75
C GLY A 2 25.50 29.63 -63.30
N VAL A 3 26.32 30.60 -63.03
CA VAL A 3 26.94 30.78 -61.72
C VAL A 3 25.96 31.19 -60.64
N ILE A 4 25.04 32.07 -60.96
CA ILE A 4 23.99 32.54 -60.02
C ILE A 4 23.02 31.38 -59.63
N LYS A 5 22.65 30.53 -60.61
CA LYS A 5 21.81 29.36 -60.33
C LYS A 5 22.56 28.32 -59.46
N ALA A 6 23.86 28.13 -59.72
CA ALA A 6 24.70 27.25 -58.91
C ALA A 6 24.85 27.74 -57.46
N VAL A 7 25.01 29.04 -57.24
CA VAL A 7 25.11 29.64 -55.91
C VAL A 7 23.77 29.52 -55.15
N ILE A 8 22.65 29.76 -55.84
CA ILE A 8 21.31 29.62 -55.23
C ILE A 8 21.05 28.17 -54.82
N LEU A 9 21.39 27.19 -55.68
CA LEU A 9 21.25 25.77 -55.35
C LEU A 9 22.17 25.35 -54.20
N LEU A 10 23.39 25.89 -54.12
CA LEU A 10 24.31 25.61 -53.04
C LEU A 10 23.83 26.17 -51.71
N VAL A 11 23.32 27.41 -51.69
CA VAL A 11 22.73 28.03 -50.49
C VAL A 11 21.46 27.31 -50.04
N LEU A 12 20.59 26.90 -50.99
CA LEU A 12 19.37 26.14 -50.70
C LEU A 12 19.72 24.75 -50.11
N GLY A 13 20.75 24.08 -50.65
CA GLY A 13 21.22 22.80 -50.12
C GLY A 13 21.80 22.91 -48.71
N LEU A 14 22.55 23.99 -48.44
CA LEU A 14 23.11 24.26 -47.11
C LEU A 14 22.04 24.58 -46.07
N LEU A 15 20.95 25.28 -46.49
CA LEU A 15 19.82 25.62 -45.65
C LEU A 15 18.98 24.36 -45.33
N LEU A 16 18.83 23.45 -46.29
CA LEU A 16 18.16 22.15 -46.05
C LEU A 16 18.96 21.24 -45.11
N LEU A 17 20.27 21.16 -45.27
CA LEU A 17 21.14 20.35 -44.42
C LEU A 17 21.24 20.92 -43.00
N GLY A 18 21.33 22.27 -42.85
CA GLY A 18 21.34 22.93 -41.56
C GLY A 18 20.01 22.84 -40.84
N GLY A 19 18.89 23.00 -41.55
CA GLY A 19 17.54 22.90 -41.00
C GLY A 19 17.19 21.50 -40.54
N ALA A 20 17.57 20.47 -41.28
CA ALA A 20 17.33 19.08 -40.91
C ALA A 20 18.17 18.63 -39.68
N GLY A 21 19.42 19.09 -39.59
CA GLY A 21 20.29 18.79 -38.44
C GLY A 21 19.83 19.46 -37.16
N PHE A 22 19.47 20.74 -37.21
CA PHE A 22 19.06 21.48 -36.04
C PHE A 22 17.62 21.11 -35.59
N GLY A 23 16.72 20.93 -36.54
CA GLY A 23 15.34 20.47 -36.25
C GLY A 23 15.32 19.03 -35.75
N GLY A 24 16.11 18.14 -36.30
CA GLY A 24 16.27 16.76 -35.86
C GLY A 24 16.82 16.67 -34.42
N TRP A 25 17.85 17.50 -34.13
CA TRP A 25 18.44 17.55 -32.77
C TRP A 25 17.44 18.10 -31.72
N MET A 26 16.64 19.10 -32.08
CA MET A 26 15.62 19.69 -31.20
C MET A 26 14.48 18.70 -30.94
N ILE A 27 14.04 17.97 -31.96
CA ILE A 27 13.02 16.94 -31.83
C ILE A 27 13.57 15.72 -31.04
N TYR A 28 14.79 15.30 -31.32
CA TYR A 28 15.45 14.22 -30.60
C TYR A 28 15.57 14.56 -29.11
N ASN A 29 16.04 15.76 -28.76
CA ASN A 29 16.11 16.23 -27.37
C ASN A 29 14.75 16.30 -26.69
N LYS A 30 13.71 16.72 -27.42
CA LYS A 30 12.37 16.89 -26.84
C LYS A 30 11.62 15.56 -26.66
N TYR A 31 11.85 14.58 -27.54
CA TYR A 31 11.12 13.31 -27.49
C TYR A 31 11.93 12.13 -26.93
N PHE A 32 13.25 12.20 -26.93
CA PHE A 32 14.10 11.11 -26.45
C PHE A 32 14.85 11.42 -25.16
N VAL A 33 15.15 12.69 -24.86
CA VAL A 33 15.83 13.08 -23.61
C VAL A 33 14.85 13.40 -22.50
N GLU A 34 13.60 13.82 -22.83
CA GLU A 34 12.56 14.06 -21.82
C GLU A 34 11.91 12.79 -21.24
N HIS A 35 12.34 11.59 -21.65
CA HIS A 35 11.81 10.35 -21.05
C HIS A 35 12.73 9.72 -20.01
N GLU A 36 13.87 10.33 -19.68
CA GLU A 36 14.73 9.85 -18.59
C GLU A 36 14.73 10.73 -17.33
N GLU A 37 14.04 11.86 -17.30
CA GLU A 37 13.99 12.72 -16.11
C GLU A 37 12.61 13.29 -15.82
N SER A 38 11.61 12.45 -15.77
CA SER A 38 10.47 12.72 -14.90
C SER A 38 9.87 11.41 -14.40
N THR A 39 10.68 10.59 -13.75
CA THR A 39 10.15 9.94 -12.57
C THR A 39 9.74 11.10 -11.68
N PRO A 40 8.44 11.32 -11.40
CA PRO A 40 8.10 12.22 -10.32
C PRO A 40 8.93 11.67 -9.15
N LYS A 41 9.83 12.47 -8.61
CA LYS A 41 10.47 12.20 -7.32
C LYS A 41 9.29 11.93 -6.41
N LYS A 42 8.99 10.64 -6.25
CA LYS A 42 8.04 10.19 -5.26
C LYS A 42 8.62 10.82 -4.02
N GLU A 43 7.98 11.87 -3.53
CA GLU A 43 8.34 12.44 -2.25
C GLU A 43 8.50 11.24 -1.35
N GLU A 44 9.73 10.97 -0.92
CA GLU A 44 9.95 9.90 0.03
C GLU A 44 8.98 10.22 1.16
N PRO A 45 8.03 9.33 1.44
CA PRO A 45 7.10 9.59 2.52
C PRO A 45 7.96 9.95 3.73
N PRO A 46 7.59 10.98 4.50
CA PRO A 46 8.39 11.45 5.63
C PRO A 46 8.88 10.23 6.40
N PRO A 47 10.15 10.18 6.84
CA PRO A 47 10.73 8.99 7.43
C PRO A 47 9.80 8.50 8.51
N LYS A 48 9.25 7.29 8.32
CA LYS A 48 8.34 6.68 9.29
C LYS A 48 9.08 6.61 10.62
N PRO A 49 8.42 6.98 11.72
CA PRO A 49 9.06 6.84 13.04
C PRO A 49 9.54 5.40 13.21
N PRO A 50 10.64 5.18 13.94
CA PRO A 50 11.11 3.82 14.22
C PRO A 50 10.00 3.03 14.87
N THR A 51 9.77 1.79 14.39
CA THR A 51 8.68 0.93 14.81
C THR A 51 9.19 -0.29 15.54
N GLY A 52 8.36 -0.83 16.43
CA GLY A 52 8.56 -2.10 17.10
C GLY A 52 7.34 -3.00 16.90
N PHE A 53 7.46 -4.25 17.30
CA PHE A 53 6.46 -5.27 17.05
C PHE A 53 5.91 -5.86 18.35
N VAL A 54 4.57 -5.93 18.44
CA VAL A 54 3.88 -6.60 19.54
C VAL A 54 3.06 -7.73 18.96
N ARG A 55 3.50 -8.99 19.27
CA ARG A 55 2.81 -10.19 18.82
C ARG A 55 1.57 -10.41 19.67
N MET A 56 0.43 -10.68 19.00
CA MET A 56 -0.83 -11.00 19.66
C MET A 56 -1.05 -12.53 19.73
N ALA A 57 -1.79 -12.99 20.73
CA ALA A 57 -2.29 -14.35 20.74
C ALA A 57 -3.27 -14.60 19.58
N PRO A 58 -3.44 -15.86 19.12
CA PRO A 58 -4.40 -16.15 18.06
C PRO A 58 -5.81 -15.72 18.43
N LEU A 59 -6.46 -15.00 17.50
CA LEU A 59 -7.87 -14.62 17.60
C LEU A 59 -8.69 -15.73 16.94
N VAL A 60 -9.53 -16.40 17.71
CA VAL A 60 -10.38 -17.49 17.20
C VAL A 60 -11.83 -17.09 17.38
N VAL A 61 -12.56 -17.00 16.28
CA VAL A 61 -14.00 -16.62 16.29
C VAL A 61 -14.82 -17.60 15.48
N PRO A 62 -16.01 -17.99 15.95
CA PRO A 62 -16.94 -18.80 15.16
C PRO A 62 -17.65 -17.92 14.12
N ALA A 63 -17.81 -18.43 12.92
CA ALA A 63 -18.76 -17.88 11.95
C ALA A 63 -20.08 -18.64 12.10
N ILE A 64 -21.10 -17.92 12.52
CA ILE A 64 -22.42 -18.49 12.81
C ILE A 64 -23.26 -18.38 11.53
N GLY A 65 -23.79 -19.51 11.08
CA GLY A 65 -24.81 -19.55 10.04
C GLY A 65 -26.21 -19.39 10.63
N THR A 66 -27.22 -19.72 9.83
CA THR A 66 -28.63 -19.50 10.24
C THR A 66 -29.08 -20.30 11.48
N GLN A 67 -28.44 -21.44 11.77
CA GLN A 67 -28.84 -22.29 12.89
C GLN A 67 -27.68 -22.98 13.64
N LYS A 68 -26.45 -22.88 13.12
CA LYS A 68 -25.28 -23.54 13.71
C LYS A 68 -24.00 -22.78 13.38
N VAL A 69 -22.95 -23.11 14.13
CA VAL A 69 -21.58 -22.69 13.74
C VAL A 69 -21.20 -23.43 12.48
N GLU A 70 -20.85 -22.69 11.43
CA GLU A 70 -20.47 -23.26 10.12
C GLU A 70 -18.96 -23.47 10.05
N GLN A 71 -18.22 -22.56 10.62
CA GLN A 71 -16.75 -22.59 10.57
C GLN A 71 -16.11 -21.81 11.73
N PHE A 72 -14.85 -22.10 12.01
CA PHE A 72 -14.00 -21.27 12.86
C PHE A 72 -13.02 -20.49 12.00
N VAL A 73 -12.88 -19.19 12.30
CA VAL A 73 -11.89 -18.30 11.72
C VAL A 73 -10.81 -18.05 12.77
N THR A 74 -9.57 -18.40 12.45
CA THR A 74 -8.41 -18.13 13.29
C THR A 74 -7.53 -17.12 12.59
N VAL A 75 -7.22 -16.02 13.27
CA VAL A 75 -6.35 -14.94 12.77
C VAL A 75 -5.21 -14.73 13.74
N VAL A 76 -3.98 -14.80 13.25
CA VAL A 76 -2.77 -14.46 14.01
C VAL A 76 -2.23 -13.16 13.48
N VAL A 77 -2.05 -12.18 14.36
CA VAL A 77 -1.57 -10.85 14.01
C VAL A 77 -0.42 -10.39 14.89
N THR A 78 0.39 -9.50 14.32
CA THR A 78 1.42 -8.73 15.02
C THR A 78 1.12 -7.26 14.79
N LEU A 79 1.10 -6.46 15.85
CA LEU A 79 0.94 -5.02 15.75
C LEU A 79 2.30 -4.38 15.53
N GLU A 80 2.41 -3.56 14.50
CA GLU A 80 3.52 -2.63 14.29
C GLU A 80 3.18 -1.33 15.00
N VAL A 81 3.95 -0.96 15.99
CA VAL A 81 3.70 0.20 16.86
C VAL A 81 4.92 1.11 16.89
N VAL A 82 4.73 2.37 17.24
CA VAL A 82 5.86 3.29 17.44
C VAL A 82 6.79 2.74 18.52
N LEU A 83 8.10 2.76 18.29
CA LEU A 83 9.09 2.03 19.08
C LEU A 83 9.04 2.41 20.57
N ASP A 84 8.91 3.67 20.90
CA ASP A 84 8.83 4.17 22.28
C ASP A 84 7.52 3.76 22.99
N LYS A 85 6.50 3.34 22.25
CA LYS A 85 5.20 2.90 22.76
C LYS A 85 5.10 1.37 22.93
N VAL A 86 6.11 0.60 22.53
CA VAL A 86 6.09 -0.87 22.68
C VAL A 86 5.79 -1.30 24.12
N PRO A 87 6.48 -0.80 25.18
CA PRO A 87 6.17 -1.20 26.56
C PRO A 87 4.74 -0.82 26.98
N TYR A 88 4.26 0.33 26.54
CA TYR A 88 2.91 0.79 26.81
C TYR A 88 1.84 -0.11 26.20
N VAL A 89 2.04 -0.54 24.94
CA VAL A 89 1.11 -1.45 24.25
C VAL A 89 1.17 -2.84 24.86
N GLN A 90 2.37 -3.33 25.21
CA GLN A 90 2.53 -4.62 25.89
C GLN A 90 1.80 -4.66 27.24
N ALA A 91 1.89 -3.61 28.04
CA ALA A 91 1.16 -3.52 29.31
C ALA A 91 -0.36 -3.54 29.14
N ARG A 92 -0.87 -3.08 27.98
CA ARG A 92 -2.28 -3.08 27.63
C ARG A 92 -2.70 -4.21 26.69
N GLN A 93 -1.80 -5.14 26.40
CA GLN A 93 -2.05 -6.24 25.46
C GLN A 93 -3.34 -7.01 25.75
N PRO A 94 -3.72 -7.34 27.01
CA PRO A 94 -5.00 -8.00 27.26
C PRO A 94 -6.21 -7.18 26.80
N LEU A 95 -6.19 -5.85 27.00
CA LEU A 95 -7.29 -4.97 26.57
C LEU A 95 -7.36 -4.85 25.05
N VAL A 96 -6.19 -4.77 24.40
CA VAL A 96 -6.10 -4.75 22.93
C VAL A 96 -6.60 -6.07 22.36
N TYR A 97 -6.22 -7.19 22.96
CA TYR A 97 -6.67 -8.52 22.57
C TYR A 97 -8.19 -8.64 22.66
N ASP A 98 -8.78 -8.30 23.79
CA ASP A 98 -10.22 -8.34 24.01
C ASP A 98 -10.97 -7.48 22.97
N ARG A 99 -10.48 -6.25 22.76
CA ARG A 99 -11.09 -5.34 21.79
C ARG A 99 -11.00 -5.86 20.37
N CYS A 100 -9.85 -6.41 19.98
CA CYS A 100 -9.64 -7.03 18.67
C CYS A 100 -10.53 -8.26 18.50
N LEU A 101 -10.61 -9.13 19.52
CA LEU A 101 -11.44 -10.32 19.49
C LEU A 101 -12.93 -9.96 19.33
N SER A 102 -13.43 -9.04 20.14
CA SER A 102 -14.82 -8.58 20.07
C SER A 102 -15.16 -7.93 18.73
N THR A 103 -14.22 -7.12 18.20
CA THR A 103 -14.41 -6.49 16.89
C THR A 103 -14.40 -7.52 15.76
N LEU A 104 -13.50 -8.51 15.81
CA LEU A 104 -13.44 -9.57 14.82
C LEU A 104 -14.69 -10.47 14.88
N TYR A 105 -15.17 -10.77 16.10
CA TYR A 105 -16.39 -11.54 16.28
C TYR A 105 -17.59 -10.86 15.60
N ALA A 106 -17.82 -9.58 15.91
CA ALA A 106 -18.89 -8.79 15.29
C ALA A 106 -18.73 -8.70 13.77
N ALA A 107 -17.50 -8.51 13.29
CA ALA A 107 -17.22 -8.38 11.85
C ALA A 107 -17.37 -9.69 11.07
N VAL A 108 -17.19 -10.84 11.71
CA VAL A 108 -17.47 -12.16 11.12
C VAL A 108 -18.97 -12.42 11.14
N ASP A 109 -19.66 -12.06 12.21
CA ASP A 109 -21.11 -12.24 12.37
C ASP A 109 -21.91 -11.40 11.36
N ASP A 110 -21.56 -10.11 11.21
CA ASP A 110 -22.16 -9.19 10.24
C ASP A 110 -21.63 -9.37 8.81
N ARG A 111 -20.70 -10.29 8.63
CA ARG A 111 -20.01 -10.61 7.37
C ARG A 111 -19.24 -9.45 6.74
N SER A 112 -18.96 -8.38 7.47
CA SER A 112 -18.22 -7.21 6.94
C SER A 112 -16.76 -7.50 6.59
N VAL A 113 -16.20 -8.59 7.12
CA VAL A 113 -14.85 -9.08 6.79
C VAL A 113 -14.88 -10.36 5.96
N MET A 114 -16.03 -10.69 5.37
CA MET A 114 -16.20 -11.87 4.55
C MET A 114 -16.48 -11.48 3.10
N THR A 115 -15.93 -12.24 2.17
CA THR A 115 -16.31 -12.21 0.75
C THR A 115 -16.84 -13.59 0.38
N GLY A 116 -18.17 -13.74 0.37
CA GLY A 116 -18.79 -15.05 0.35
C GLY A 116 -18.44 -15.84 1.62
N ASN A 117 -17.81 -17.00 1.47
CA ASN A 117 -17.36 -17.83 2.60
C ASN A 117 -15.87 -17.62 2.95
N LEU A 118 -15.18 -16.69 2.29
CA LEU A 118 -13.75 -16.44 2.50
C LEU A 118 -13.53 -15.16 3.30
N VAL A 119 -12.53 -15.19 4.19
CA VAL A 119 -12.11 -14.02 4.96
C VAL A 119 -11.37 -13.03 4.06
N ASN A 120 -11.81 -11.78 4.07
CA ASN A 120 -11.14 -10.66 3.42
C ASN A 120 -10.06 -10.10 4.35
N ILE A 121 -8.80 -10.39 4.04
CA ILE A 121 -7.64 -10.00 4.86
C ILE A 121 -7.51 -8.48 4.99
N ILE A 122 -7.83 -7.72 3.93
CA ILE A 122 -7.73 -6.25 3.95
C ILE A 122 -8.74 -5.68 4.95
N ALA A 123 -10.00 -6.13 4.87
CA ALA A 123 -11.04 -5.69 5.79
C ALA A 123 -10.72 -6.09 7.25
N VAL A 124 -10.16 -7.28 7.48
CA VAL A 124 -9.69 -7.71 8.81
C VAL A 124 -8.61 -6.77 9.33
N LYS A 125 -7.60 -6.44 8.52
CA LYS A 125 -6.52 -5.51 8.91
C LYS A 125 -7.07 -4.15 9.35
N GLU A 126 -7.96 -3.56 8.56
CA GLU A 126 -8.56 -2.26 8.83
C GLU A 126 -9.38 -2.28 10.13
N LYS A 127 -10.21 -3.30 10.32
CA LYS A 127 -11.02 -3.45 11.53
C LYS A 127 -10.16 -3.63 12.78
N LEU A 128 -9.12 -4.46 12.72
CA LEU A 128 -8.22 -4.71 13.84
C LEU A 128 -7.34 -3.49 14.15
N ALA A 129 -6.87 -2.76 13.13
CA ALA A 129 -6.11 -1.52 13.31
C ALA A 129 -6.97 -0.47 14.05
N SER A 130 -8.20 -0.28 13.61
CA SER A 130 -9.15 0.62 14.28
C SER A 130 -9.47 0.17 15.72
N ALA A 131 -9.64 -1.14 15.94
CA ALA A 131 -9.90 -1.70 17.26
C ALA A 131 -8.73 -1.47 18.23
N ALA A 132 -7.50 -1.72 17.78
CA ALA A 132 -6.31 -1.50 18.58
C ALA A 132 -6.08 0.00 18.87
N ALA A 133 -6.25 0.87 17.87
CA ALA A 133 -6.11 2.32 18.04
C ALA A 133 -7.06 2.90 19.09
N LYS A 134 -8.28 2.37 19.20
CA LYS A 134 -9.25 2.78 20.25
C LYS A 134 -8.77 2.48 21.69
N VAL A 135 -7.88 1.52 21.86
CA VAL A 135 -7.35 1.13 23.19
C VAL A 135 -6.07 1.87 23.52
N VAL A 136 -5.15 1.96 22.56
CA VAL A 136 -3.81 2.50 22.80
C VAL A 136 -3.62 3.93 22.32
N GLY A 137 -4.58 4.46 21.57
CA GLY A 137 -4.56 5.80 21.00
C GLY A 137 -4.23 5.80 19.50
N GLU A 138 -4.75 6.81 18.81
CA GLU A 138 -4.47 7.01 17.40
C GLU A 138 -2.98 7.33 17.17
N GLY A 139 -2.43 6.82 16.08
CA GLY A 139 -1.03 7.02 15.73
C GLY A 139 -0.03 6.13 16.49
N VAL A 140 -0.43 5.42 17.53
CA VAL A 140 0.43 4.46 18.23
C VAL A 140 0.61 3.19 17.41
N VAL A 141 -0.47 2.65 16.87
CA VAL A 141 -0.45 1.50 15.95
C VAL A 141 -0.25 2.03 14.53
N GLN A 142 0.87 1.65 13.92
CA GLN A 142 1.23 2.05 12.57
C GLN A 142 0.66 1.08 11.52
N ASN A 143 0.62 -0.22 11.87
CA ASN A 143 0.12 -1.24 10.97
C ASN A 143 -0.31 -2.50 11.74
N VAL A 144 -1.12 -3.33 11.09
CA VAL A 144 -1.47 -4.68 11.57
C VAL A 144 -0.94 -5.69 10.57
N LEU A 145 -0.01 -6.52 11.01
CA LEU A 145 0.61 -7.56 10.19
C LEU A 145 -0.13 -8.88 10.42
N VAL A 146 -0.89 -9.31 9.44
CA VAL A 146 -1.58 -10.60 9.47
C VAL A 146 -0.58 -11.69 9.12
N GLN A 147 -0.39 -12.63 10.03
CA GLN A 147 0.58 -13.71 9.91
C GLN A 147 -0.06 -14.98 9.36
N VAL A 148 -1.23 -15.33 9.89
CA VAL A 148 -1.97 -16.54 9.54
C VAL A 148 -3.46 -16.22 9.54
N VAL A 149 -4.16 -16.71 8.52
CA VAL A 149 -5.63 -16.78 8.50
C VAL A 149 -5.98 -18.21 8.15
N THR A 150 -6.68 -18.88 9.05
CA THR A 150 -7.15 -20.26 8.84
C THR A 150 -8.66 -20.32 9.04
N GLN A 151 -9.34 -20.96 8.12
CA GLN A 151 -10.76 -21.27 8.21
C GLN A 151 -10.93 -22.77 8.30
N ARG A 152 -11.65 -23.22 9.32
CA ARG A 152 -11.96 -24.63 9.52
C ARG A 152 -13.47 -24.84 9.50
N ASN A 153 -13.95 -25.50 8.48
CA ASN A 153 -15.36 -25.91 8.38
C ASN A 153 -15.66 -27.05 9.37
N LEU A 154 -16.88 -27.06 9.87
CA LEU A 154 -17.42 -28.10 10.77
C LEU A 154 -18.32 -29.05 10.01
#